data_f08e0875b3af8a12de4f1072a6639b18
#
_entry.id   f08e0875b3af8a12de4f1072a6639b18
#
_cell.length_a   1.000
_cell.length_b   1.000
_cell.length_c   1.000
_cell.angle_alpha   90.00
_cell.angle_beta   90.00
_cell.angle_gamma   90.00
#
_symmetry.space_group_name_H-M   'P 1'
#
loop_
_entity.id
_entity.type
_entity.pdbx_description
1 polymer ?
#
loop_
_entity_poly.entity_id
_entity_poly.type
_entity_poly.pdbx_seq_one_letter_code
_entity_poly.pdbx_strand_id
1 'polypeptide(L)'
;CRIEARNPMHVNDLFVRPLPEENRAEAWVEINNFNETQENVKLVVSVYGQNFEQTILKEMEYIPSSTFIPGVGDLAKPTDNQAVRLKMGHGVNYLRIPLDMTGFRWWNPDTPWLYQLQVTVQDEQGNELDAAKQQFGMRSFTMDTVSVPRGRMYLNGEQIRLRGANTMGHLQQCVIRGD
;
A
#
# COMPACT_ATOMS: atom_id res chain seq x y z
N CYS A 1 -1.56 16.26 21.72
CA CYS A 1 -0.19 16.34 21.21
C CYS A 1 0.46 14.96 21.42
N ARG A 2 1.01 14.37 20.36
CA ARG A 2 1.72 13.07 20.39
C ARG A 2 3.17 13.30 19.97
N ILE A 3 4.10 12.74 20.70
CA ILE A 3 5.53 12.73 20.37
C ILE A 3 5.88 11.28 20.05
N GLU A 4 6.45 11.05 18.86
CA GLU A 4 6.95 9.74 18.44
C GLU A 4 8.47 9.81 18.25
N ALA A 5 9.19 8.85 18.79
CA ALA A 5 10.59 8.62 18.49
C ALA A 5 10.67 7.50 17.43
N ARG A 6 11.31 7.76 16.31
CA ARG A 6 11.51 6.81 15.21
C ARG A 6 12.97 6.71 14.84
N ASN A 7 13.35 5.62 14.18
CA ASN A 7 14.66 5.51 13.55
C ASN A 7 14.80 6.64 12.50
N PRO A 8 16.00 7.24 12.33
CA PRO A 8 16.23 8.19 11.25
C PRO A 8 15.84 7.68 9.86
N MET A 9 15.92 6.36 9.62
CA MET A 9 15.30 5.73 8.46
C MET A 9 14.04 4.99 8.92
N HIS A 10 12.86 5.40 8.43
CA HIS A 10 11.59 4.80 8.81
C HIS A 10 10.55 4.85 7.69
N VAL A 11 9.56 3.98 7.76
CA VAL A 11 8.39 4.01 6.88
C VAL A 11 7.47 5.16 7.29
N ASN A 12 7.30 6.13 6.41
CA ASN A 12 6.43 7.28 6.65
C ASN A 12 4.97 7.00 6.24
N ASP A 13 4.79 6.35 5.09
CA ASP A 13 3.48 5.95 4.61
C ASP A 13 3.54 4.58 3.91
N LEU A 14 2.45 3.84 4.02
CA LEU A 14 2.27 2.53 3.41
C LEU A 14 0.86 2.42 2.84
N PHE A 15 0.75 2.35 1.52
CA PHE A 15 -0.50 2.20 0.81
C PHE A 15 -0.51 0.91 0.00
N VAL A 16 -1.67 0.23 -0.08
CA VAL A 16 -1.84 -0.95 -0.93
C VAL A 16 -2.87 -0.66 -2.01
N ARG A 17 -2.48 -0.86 -3.26
CA ARG A 17 -3.34 -0.81 -4.43
C ARG A 17 -3.71 -2.24 -4.85
N PRO A 18 -4.94 -2.71 -4.62
CA PRO A 18 -5.40 -4.01 -5.12
C PRO A 18 -5.56 -3.99 -6.65
N LEU A 19 -5.16 -5.08 -7.29
CA LEU A 19 -5.31 -5.35 -8.72
C LEU A 19 -5.88 -6.78 -8.89
N PRO A 20 -7.11 -7.03 -8.44
CA PRO A 20 -7.67 -8.38 -8.34
C PRO A 20 -7.80 -9.07 -9.69
N GLU A 21 -8.07 -8.34 -10.77
CA GLU A 21 -8.17 -8.87 -12.15
C GLU A 21 -6.83 -9.47 -12.63
N GLU A 22 -5.72 -9.07 -12.01
CA GLU A 22 -4.38 -9.54 -12.32
C GLU A 22 -3.84 -10.52 -11.27
N ASN A 23 -4.65 -10.93 -10.28
CA ASN A 23 -4.20 -11.69 -9.10
C ASN A 23 -3.03 -11.03 -8.37
N ARG A 24 -2.97 -9.70 -8.36
CA ARG A 24 -1.87 -8.91 -7.80
C ARG A 24 -2.35 -7.78 -6.90
N ALA A 25 -1.45 -7.26 -6.12
CA ALA A 25 -1.54 -5.95 -5.50
C ALA A 25 -0.19 -5.23 -5.64
N GLU A 26 -0.17 -3.95 -5.37
CA GLU A 26 1.05 -3.16 -5.28
C GLU A 26 1.12 -2.52 -3.90
N ALA A 27 2.24 -2.70 -3.20
CA ALA A 27 2.53 -1.91 -2.02
C ALA A 27 3.33 -0.67 -2.43
N TRP A 28 2.81 0.51 -2.12
CA TRP A 28 3.50 1.79 -2.29
C TRP A 28 4.03 2.21 -0.94
N VAL A 29 5.33 2.28 -0.83
CA VAL A 29 6.04 2.52 0.42
C VAL A 29 6.78 3.83 0.33
N GLU A 30 6.51 4.74 1.27
CA GLU A 30 7.26 5.97 1.46
C GLU A 30 8.21 5.78 2.64
N ILE A 31 9.51 5.89 2.38
CA ILE A 31 10.55 5.78 3.40
C ILE A 31 11.25 7.13 3.54
N ASN A 32 11.23 7.69 4.73
CA ASN A 32 12.04 8.85 5.08
C ASN A 32 13.41 8.37 5.57
N ASN A 33 14.47 8.98 5.03
CA ASN A 33 15.83 8.77 5.47
C ASN A 33 16.47 10.11 5.85
N PHE A 34 16.67 10.34 7.12
CA PHE A 34 17.35 11.54 7.64
C PHE A 34 18.85 11.36 7.83
N ASN A 35 19.37 10.15 7.57
CA ASN A 35 20.80 9.91 7.48
C ASN A 35 21.35 10.32 6.11
N GLU A 36 22.66 10.25 5.93
CA GLU A 36 23.26 10.25 4.61
C GLU A 36 22.78 9.03 3.80
N THR A 37 23.12 9.01 2.51
CA THR A 37 22.74 7.89 1.64
C THR A 37 23.13 6.55 2.24
N GLN A 38 22.16 5.65 2.38
CA GLN A 38 22.38 4.30 2.90
C GLN A 38 22.30 3.28 1.77
N GLU A 39 23.32 2.45 1.68
CA GLU A 39 23.40 1.35 0.72
C GLU A 39 22.83 0.07 1.30
N ASN A 40 22.43 -0.86 0.42
CA ASN A 40 22.06 -2.24 0.76
C ASN A 40 20.85 -2.39 1.73
N VAL A 41 19.94 -1.44 1.74
CA VAL A 41 18.67 -1.58 2.45
C VAL A 41 17.80 -2.63 1.74
N LYS A 42 17.19 -3.53 2.50
CA LYS A 42 16.21 -4.48 2.00
C LYS A 42 14.87 -4.34 2.72
N LEU A 43 13.82 -4.74 2.07
CA LEU A 43 12.49 -4.81 2.64
C LEU A 43 12.07 -6.27 2.78
N VAL A 44 11.56 -6.64 3.93
CA VAL A 44 10.94 -7.94 4.16
C VAL A 44 9.44 -7.76 4.20
N VAL A 45 8.75 -8.47 3.31
CA VAL A 45 7.33 -8.28 3.05
C VAL A 45 6.56 -9.55 3.38
N SER A 46 5.50 -9.42 4.16
CA SER A 46 4.57 -10.50 4.45
C SER A 46 3.13 -10.05 4.24
N VAL A 47 2.30 -10.95 3.70
CA VAL A 47 0.86 -10.74 3.52
C VAL A 47 0.11 -11.94 4.07
N TYR A 48 -0.76 -11.69 5.03
CA TYR A 48 -1.56 -12.72 5.68
C TYR A 48 -3.00 -12.24 5.92
N GLY A 49 -3.92 -13.19 6.06
CA GLY A 49 -5.30 -12.89 6.43
C GLY A 49 -5.35 -12.23 7.81
N GLN A 50 -6.13 -11.16 7.95
CA GLN A 50 -6.28 -10.47 9.22
C GLN A 50 -7.43 -11.05 10.06
N ASN A 51 -8.54 -11.38 9.40
CA ASN A 51 -9.75 -11.92 10.05
C ASN A 51 -10.07 -13.35 9.60
N PHE A 52 -9.10 -14.04 9.02
CA PHE A 52 -9.19 -15.43 8.60
C PHE A 52 -7.78 -16.03 8.48
N GLU A 53 -7.70 -17.36 8.47
CA GLU A 53 -6.42 -18.05 8.38
C GLU A 53 -6.00 -18.26 6.91
N GLN A 54 -5.07 -17.45 6.46
CA GLN A 54 -4.39 -17.58 5.17
C GLN A 54 -3.07 -16.81 5.20
N THR A 55 -2.01 -17.39 4.63
CA THR A 55 -0.77 -16.68 4.35
C THR A 55 -0.57 -16.66 2.84
N ILE A 56 -0.46 -15.48 2.27
CA ILE A 56 -0.21 -15.27 0.83
C ILE A 56 1.30 -15.15 0.58
N LEU A 57 1.97 -14.25 1.32
CA LEU A 57 3.40 -14.05 1.23
C LEU A 57 4.01 -14.15 2.63
N LYS A 58 5.11 -14.89 2.75
CA LYS A 58 5.82 -15.05 4.02
C LYS A 58 7.26 -14.59 3.84
N GLU A 59 7.61 -13.50 4.52
CA GLU A 59 8.99 -12.99 4.62
C GLU A 59 9.70 -12.88 3.24
N MET A 60 8.97 -12.39 2.23
CA MET A 60 9.54 -12.15 0.91
C MET A 60 10.56 -11.01 0.99
N GLU A 61 11.81 -11.28 0.66
CA GLU A 61 12.82 -10.23 0.56
C GLU A 61 12.64 -9.45 -0.75
N TYR A 62 12.55 -8.14 -0.63
CA TYR A 62 12.52 -7.22 -1.74
C TYR A 62 13.71 -6.28 -1.68
N ILE A 63 14.53 -6.30 -2.72
CA ILE A 63 15.66 -5.38 -2.88
C ILE A 63 15.22 -4.28 -3.84
N PRO A 64 15.09 -3.03 -3.35
CA PRO A 64 14.69 -1.93 -4.21
C PRO A 64 15.68 -1.73 -5.36
N SER A 65 15.17 -1.65 -6.59
CA SER A 65 15.97 -1.44 -7.81
C SER A 65 15.59 -0.17 -8.56
N SER A 66 14.46 0.44 -8.21
CA SER A 66 13.97 1.67 -8.82
C SER A 66 13.18 2.51 -7.84
N THR A 67 13.17 3.82 -8.03
CA THR A 67 12.25 4.72 -7.33
C THR A 67 10.94 4.81 -8.08
N PHE A 68 9.85 4.90 -7.34
CA PHE A 68 8.51 5.13 -7.85
C PHE A 68 8.03 6.50 -7.40
N ILE A 69 7.44 7.29 -8.31
CA ILE A 69 6.78 8.54 -7.95
C ILE A 69 5.28 8.39 -8.25
N PRO A 70 4.39 8.53 -7.26
CA PRO A 70 2.95 8.49 -7.47
C PRO A 70 2.51 9.44 -8.59
N GLY A 71 1.76 8.94 -9.58
CA GLY A 71 1.30 9.70 -10.74
C GLY A 71 2.31 9.84 -11.90
N VAL A 72 3.59 9.52 -11.69
CA VAL A 72 4.62 9.57 -12.73
C VAL A 72 5.06 8.15 -13.14
N GLY A 73 5.14 7.24 -12.19
CA GLY A 73 5.60 5.86 -12.39
C GLY A 73 7.06 5.63 -11.99
N ASP A 74 7.63 4.53 -12.46
CA ASP A 74 9.03 4.18 -12.17
C ASP A 74 10.00 5.08 -12.92
N LEU A 75 10.91 5.73 -12.22
CA LEU A 75 11.88 6.66 -12.82
C LEU A 75 13.15 5.98 -13.34
N ALA A 76 13.51 4.83 -12.80
CA ALA A 76 14.66 4.08 -13.24
C ALA A 76 14.24 2.65 -13.59
N LYS A 77 14.46 2.25 -14.83
CA LYS A 77 14.48 0.83 -15.21
C LYS A 77 15.94 0.39 -15.22
N PRO A 78 16.29 -0.71 -14.53
CA PRO A 78 17.62 -1.29 -14.71
C PRO A 78 17.79 -1.62 -16.18
N THR A 79 18.81 -1.07 -16.84
CA THR A 79 19.10 -1.32 -18.24
C THR A 79 19.88 -2.62 -18.47
N ASP A 80 20.35 -3.26 -17.40
CA ASP A 80 21.13 -4.49 -17.45
C ASP A 80 20.67 -5.51 -16.39
N ASN A 81 20.85 -6.80 -16.73
CA ASN A 81 20.53 -7.99 -15.90
C ASN A 81 21.31 -8.11 -14.57
N GLN A 82 21.99 -7.08 -14.13
CA GLN A 82 22.56 -7.00 -12.79
C GLN A 82 21.52 -6.37 -11.86
N ALA A 83 21.22 -7.04 -10.76
CA ALA A 83 20.37 -6.50 -9.70
C ALA A 83 21.03 -5.24 -9.14
N VAL A 84 20.69 -4.09 -9.72
CA VAL A 84 21.14 -2.79 -9.22
C VAL A 84 20.34 -2.51 -7.95
N ARG A 85 21.01 -2.55 -6.81
CA ARG A 85 20.40 -2.16 -5.55
C ARG A 85 20.20 -0.66 -5.54
N LEU A 86 18.99 -0.21 -5.19
CA LEU A 86 18.71 1.19 -5.03
C LEU A 86 19.38 1.68 -3.73
N LYS A 87 20.09 2.79 -3.81
CA LYS A 87 20.57 3.50 -2.63
C LYS A 87 19.44 4.34 -2.06
N MET A 88 19.13 4.17 -0.78
CA MET A 88 18.20 5.05 -0.07
C MET A 88 18.86 6.41 0.15
N GLY A 89 18.47 7.39 -0.67
CA GLY A 89 18.97 8.76 -0.59
C GLY A 89 18.47 9.48 0.66
N HIS A 90 19.12 10.59 1.01
CA HIS A 90 18.60 11.50 2.04
C HIS A 90 17.24 12.07 1.62
N GLY A 91 16.29 12.13 2.55
CA GLY A 91 14.94 12.61 2.32
C GLY A 91 13.94 11.49 2.03
N VAL A 92 12.97 11.79 1.17
CA VAL A 92 11.86 10.89 0.88
C VAL A 92 12.20 9.95 -0.27
N ASN A 93 11.99 8.66 -0.05
CA ASN A 93 12.18 7.61 -1.04
C ASN A 93 10.84 6.90 -1.27
N TYR A 94 10.38 6.83 -2.52
CA TYR A 94 9.15 6.14 -2.91
C TYR A 94 9.49 4.82 -3.59
N LEU A 95 8.85 3.75 -3.14
CA LEU A 95 9.04 2.41 -3.67
C LEU A 95 7.69 1.80 -4.05
N ARG A 96 7.69 0.97 -5.08
CA ARG A 96 6.55 0.17 -5.49
C ARG A 96 6.93 -1.30 -5.49
N ILE A 97 6.31 -2.09 -4.62
CA ILE A 97 6.56 -3.52 -4.46
C ILE A 97 5.42 -4.29 -5.09
N PRO A 98 5.67 -5.11 -6.12
CA PRO A 98 4.66 -6.01 -6.65
C PRO A 98 4.38 -7.15 -5.66
N LEU A 99 3.11 -7.42 -5.40
CA LEU A 99 2.65 -8.49 -4.52
C LEU A 99 1.87 -9.50 -5.37
N ASP A 100 2.35 -10.74 -5.42
CA ASP A 100 1.56 -11.85 -5.96
C ASP A 100 0.48 -12.23 -4.95
N MET A 101 -0.77 -12.10 -5.36
CA MET A 101 -1.94 -12.37 -4.53
C MET A 101 -2.67 -13.63 -4.99
N THR A 102 -2.02 -14.52 -5.74
CA THR A 102 -2.65 -15.76 -6.23
C THR A 102 -3.34 -16.52 -5.10
N GLY A 103 -4.61 -16.88 -5.32
CA GLY A 103 -5.41 -17.57 -4.31
C GLY A 103 -6.07 -16.66 -3.27
N PHE A 104 -6.09 -15.35 -3.50
CA PHE A 104 -6.77 -14.41 -2.60
C PHE A 104 -8.29 -14.65 -2.52
N ARG A 105 -8.91 -14.15 -1.46
CA ARG A 105 -10.36 -14.08 -1.27
C ARG A 105 -10.86 -12.68 -1.56
N TRP A 106 -11.96 -12.59 -2.32
CA TRP A 106 -12.61 -11.32 -2.61
C TRP A 106 -13.22 -10.69 -1.35
N TRP A 107 -12.97 -9.42 -1.17
CA TRP A 107 -13.67 -8.63 -0.16
C TRP A 107 -15.04 -8.18 -0.70
N ASN A 108 -16.09 -8.38 0.04
CA ASN A 108 -17.40 -7.76 -0.15
C ASN A 108 -18.07 -7.51 1.20
N PRO A 109 -19.20 -6.75 1.27
CA PRO A 109 -19.86 -6.43 2.54
C PRO A 109 -20.32 -7.64 3.34
N ASP A 110 -20.70 -8.74 2.66
CA ASP A 110 -21.20 -9.96 3.31
C ASP A 110 -20.07 -10.87 3.78
N THR A 111 -18.95 -10.86 3.06
CA THR A 111 -17.72 -11.59 3.39
C THR A 111 -16.49 -10.65 3.35
N PRO A 112 -16.32 -9.84 4.38
CA PRO A 112 -15.31 -8.78 4.38
C PRO A 112 -13.91 -9.33 4.73
N TRP A 113 -13.37 -10.17 3.82
CA TRP A 113 -12.02 -10.73 3.97
C TRP A 113 -10.97 -9.63 3.88
N LEU A 114 -10.22 -9.45 4.94
CA LEU A 114 -9.18 -8.42 5.06
C LEU A 114 -7.80 -9.07 5.18
N TYR A 115 -6.86 -8.50 4.47
CA TYR A 115 -5.44 -8.84 4.54
C TYR A 115 -4.68 -7.79 5.31
N GLN A 116 -3.59 -8.23 5.93
CA GLN A 116 -2.59 -7.39 6.56
C GLN A 116 -1.31 -7.50 5.75
N LEU A 117 -0.85 -6.41 5.16
CA LEU A 117 0.51 -6.24 4.68
C LEU A 117 1.39 -5.83 5.85
N GLN A 118 2.55 -6.45 5.99
CA GLN A 118 3.62 -6.00 6.85
C GLN A 118 4.87 -5.77 6.00
N VAL A 119 5.49 -4.62 6.16
CA VAL A 119 6.77 -4.26 5.55
C VAL A 119 7.76 -3.95 6.66
N THR A 120 8.88 -4.63 6.65
CA THR A 120 10.00 -4.40 7.59
C THR A 120 11.19 -3.91 6.79
N VAL A 121 11.75 -2.78 7.18
CA VAL A 121 12.98 -2.22 6.62
C VAL A 121 14.18 -2.75 7.39
N GLN A 122 15.14 -3.33 6.69
CA GLN A 122 16.34 -3.91 7.31
C GLN A 122 17.61 -3.32 6.68
N ASP A 123 18.64 -3.19 7.49
CA ASP A 123 19.98 -2.84 7.02
C ASP A 123 20.68 -4.03 6.34
N GLU A 124 21.92 -3.84 5.91
CA GLU A 124 22.74 -4.88 5.28
C GLU A 124 23.00 -6.07 6.18
N GLN A 125 23.07 -5.85 7.49
CA GLN A 125 23.31 -6.89 8.50
C GLN A 125 22.02 -7.65 8.86
N GLY A 126 20.87 -7.20 8.36
CA GLY A 126 19.55 -7.78 8.66
C GLY A 126 18.92 -7.25 9.95
N ASN A 127 19.48 -6.19 10.54
CA ASN A 127 18.84 -5.54 11.68
C ASN A 127 17.60 -4.76 11.23
N GLU A 128 16.51 -4.88 11.97
CA GLU A 128 15.30 -4.13 11.74
C GLU A 128 15.53 -2.65 12.06
N LEU A 129 15.28 -1.78 11.10
CA LEU A 129 15.31 -0.33 11.26
C LEU A 129 13.93 0.22 11.60
N ASP A 130 12.89 -0.28 10.91
CA ASP A 130 11.51 0.08 11.14
C ASP A 130 10.56 -0.94 10.51
N ALA A 131 9.30 -0.96 10.96
CA ALA A 131 8.25 -1.79 10.38
C ALA A 131 6.91 -1.05 10.35
N ALA A 132 6.15 -1.29 9.29
CA ALA A 132 4.80 -0.76 9.14
C ALA A 132 3.82 -1.86 8.71
N LYS A 133 2.54 -1.64 9.05
CA LYS A 133 1.44 -2.53 8.69
C LYS A 133 0.33 -1.76 8.04
N GLN A 134 -0.26 -2.34 7.00
CA GLN A 134 -1.41 -1.78 6.30
C GLN A 134 -2.47 -2.84 6.04
N GLN A 135 -3.69 -2.55 6.43
CA GLN A 135 -4.85 -3.38 6.15
C GLN A 135 -5.39 -3.08 4.76
N PHE A 136 -5.83 -4.11 4.02
CA PHE A 136 -6.48 -3.95 2.73
C PHE A 136 -7.44 -5.10 2.42
N GLY A 137 -8.34 -4.89 1.45
CA GLY A 137 -9.21 -5.91 0.90
C GLY A 137 -9.03 -6.02 -0.61
N MET A 138 -9.01 -7.23 -1.13
CA MET A 138 -8.97 -7.48 -2.57
C MET A 138 -10.35 -7.27 -3.16
N ARG A 139 -10.57 -6.10 -3.76
CA ARG A 139 -11.84 -5.69 -4.36
C ARG A 139 -11.62 -4.82 -5.58
N SER A 140 -12.56 -4.89 -6.53
CA SER A 140 -12.65 -4.01 -7.69
C SER A 140 -13.89 -3.14 -7.54
N PHE A 141 -13.75 -1.83 -7.72
CA PHE A 141 -14.87 -0.89 -7.74
C PHE A 141 -14.81 -0.10 -9.04
N THR A 142 -15.84 -0.23 -9.87
CA THR A 142 -15.88 0.40 -11.18
C THR A 142 -17.19 1.15 -11.41
N MET A 143 -17.15 2.11 -12.32
CA MET A 143 -18.32 2.85 -12.77
C MET A 143 -18.44 2.74 -14.29
N ASP A 144 -19.60 2.30 -14.77
CA ASP A 144 -19.91 2.28 -16.19
C ASP A 144 -20.26 3.70 -16.68
N THR A 145 -19.39 4.24 -17.51
CA THR A 145 -19.54 5.56 -18.11
C THR A 145 -20.00 5.52 -19.57
N VAL A 146 -20.16 4.33 -20.13
CA VAL A 146 -20.43 4.09 -21.56
C VAL A 146 -21.90 3.70 -21.81
N SER A 147 -22.42 2.73 -21.07
CA SER A 147 -23.77 2.18 -21.26
C SER A 147 -24.87 3.18 -20.84
N VAL A 148 -26.08 3.01 -21.38
CA VAL A 148 -27.25 3.81 -21.00
C VAL A 148 -28.17 2.97 -20.10
N PRO A 149 -28.58 3.48 -18.90
CA PRO A 149 -28.15 4.75 -18.26
C PRO A 149 -26.72 4.69 -17.74
N ARG A 150 -26.00 5.80 -17.84
CA ARG A 150 -24.62 5.94 -17.35
C ARG A 150 -24.57 6.01 -15.82
N GLY A 151 -23.38 5.75 -15.26
CA GLY A 151 -23.13 5.90 -13.83
C GLY A 151 -23.54 4.69 -12.99
N ARG A 152 -23.73 3.52 -13.59
CA ARG A 152 -23.90 2.28 -12.83
C ARG A 152 -22.60 1.94 -12.13
N MET A 153 -22.70 1.61 -10.86
CA MET A 153 -21.54 1.25 -10.03
C MET A 153 -21.50 -0.26 -9.82
N TYR A 154 -20.30 -0.82 -9.83
CA TYR A 154 -20.05 -2.24 -9.70
C TYR A 154 -19.01 -2.49 -8.61
N LEU A 155 -19.27 -3.46 -7.75
CA LEU A 155 -18.32 -4.01 -6.81
C LEU A 155 -18.04 -5.46 -7.21
N ASN A 156 -16.79 -5.79 -7.50
CA ASN A 156 -16.38 -7.12 -7.97
C ASN A 156 -17.19 -7.64 -9.16
N GLY A 157 -17.55 -6.73 -10.09
CA GLY A 157 -18.37 -7.05 -11.26
C GLY A 157 -19.89 -7.10 -11.03
N GLU A 158 -20.36 -7.03 -9.79
CA GLU A 158 -21.79 -7.00 -9.46
C GLU A 158 -22.30 -5.57 -9.30
N GLN A 159 -23.45 -5.26 -9.90
CA GLN A 159 -24.04 -3.93 -9.79
C GLN A 159 -24.47 -3.65 -8.35
N ILE A 160 -24.04 -2.50 -7.82
CA ILE A 160 -24.41 -2.06 -6.48
C ILE A 160 -25.12 -0.71 -6.51
N ARG A 161 -25.82 -0.40 -5.41
CA ARG A 161 -26.41 0.90 -5.15
C ARG A 161 -25.81 1.47 -3.87
N LEU A 162 -25.15 2.61 -3.98
CA LEU A 162 -24.64 3.32 -2.82
C LEU A 162 -25.78 4.01 -2.09
N ARG A 163 -25.74 3.96 -0.77
CA ARG A 163 -26.59 4.75 0.12
C ARG A 163 -25.68 5.67 0.91
N GLY A 164 -25.96 6.95 0.85
CA GLY A 164 -25.15 7.98 1.53
C GLY A 164 -26.03 9.05 2.13
N ALA A 165 -25.48 9.76 3.11
CA ALA A 165 -26.08 10.95 3.68
C ALA A 165 -25.06 12.09 3.69
N ASN A 166 -25.54 13.31 3.50
CA ASN A 166 -24.71 14.49 3.64
C ASN A 166 -24.83 15.05 5.07
N THR A 167 -23.70 15.15 5.77
CA THR A 167 -23.61 15.66 7.14
C THR A 167 -22.96 17.05 7.23
N MET A 168 -22.94 17.81 6.13
CA MET A 168 -22.28 19.12 6.04
C MET A 168 -22.67 20.08 7.17
N GLY A 169 -23.96 20.18 7.50
CA GLY A 169 -24.43 21.09 8.55
C GLY A 169 -23.86 20.75 9.93
N HIS A 170 -23.67 19.48 10.24
CA HIS A 170 -23.05 19.04 11.49
C HIS A 170 -21.56 19.42 11.55
N LEU A 171 -20.81 19.15 10.50
CA LEU A 171 -19.40 19.52 10.42
C LEU A 171 -19.18 21.03 10.56
N GLN A 172 -20.02 21.86 9.89
CA GLN A 172 -19.96 23.32 10.02
C GLN A 172 -20.20 23.77 11.46
N GLN A 173 -21.18 23.17 12.15
CA GLN A 173 -21.47 23.50 13.55
C GLN A 173 -20.34 23.12 14.48
N CYS A 174 -19.70 21.95 14.29
CA CYS A 174 -18.54 21.51 15.09
C CYS A 174 -17.37 22.48 14.90
N VAL A 175 -17.05 22.87 13.64
CA VAL A 175 -15.98 23.83 13.36
C VAL A 175 -16.26 25.21 14.00
N ILE A 176 -17.51 25.71 13.96
CA ILE A 176 -17.88 27.01 14.57
C ILE A 176 -17.76 26.95 16.09
N ARG A 177 -18.06 25.80 16.72
CA ARG A 177 -17.99 25.61 18.16
C ARG A 177 -16.59 25.29 18.68
N GLY A 178 -15.67 24.92 17.78
CA GLY A 178 -14.32 24.52 18.15
C GLY A 178 -14.23 23.11 18.76
N ASP A 179 -15.20 22.24 18.43
CA ASP A 179 -15.25 20.84 18.89
C ASP A 179 -14.35 19.94 18.03
#